data_73129036a010b6438118b1e62081526e
#
_entry.id   73129036a010b6438118b1e62081526e
#
_cell.length_a   1.000
_cell.length_b   1.000
_cell.length_c   1.000
_cell.angle_alpha   90.00
_cell.angle_beta   90.00
_cell.angle_gamma   90.00
#
_symmetry.space_group_name_H-M   'P 1'
#
loop_
_entity.id
_entity.type
_entity.pdbx_description
1 polymer ?
#
loop_
_entity_poly.entity_id
_entity_poly.type
_entity_poly.pdbx_seq_one_letter_code
_entity_poly.pdbx_strand_id
1 'polypeptide(L)'
;MSLKIAMNKFSFNPLDYPICLAFPLWLEETSWEEHIPFGMFAVSALRPKVLVELGTFRGVSYCAFCQAVKTTKMATKCFAVDTWQGDEHAGSLESSALPKLRAHHDPLYKDFSRLIQSTFDEARAHFEEKSIDLLHIDGFHTYEAVKHDFETWLPKMSDRGVILFHDTNVRDRNFGVWRLWSEVKEGRPHFEFLHGHGLGVLAVGREIPSEFGFLFNANENELKLIRELFYSLGLRIEVARSKERMKQLKSYEQTVMGERPVRMYYLMKEKGIKGFLKFHITRLKEKNKNK
;
A
#
# COMPACT_ATOMS: atom_id res chain seq x y z
N MET A 1 16.61 -43.98 -8.34
CA MET A 1 16.43 -43.03 -9.45
C MET A 1 16.35 -41.64 -8.83
N SER A 2 17.48 -40.92 -8.83
CA SER A 2 17.60 -39.61 -8.15
C SER A 2 16.99 -38.55 -9.06
N LEU A 3 15.91 -37.92 -8.60
CA LEU A 3 15.35 -36.73 -9.27
C LEU A 3 16.37 -35.60 -9.13
N LYS A 4 17.17 -35.36 -10.16
CA LYS A 4 17.87 -34.11 -10.33
C LYS A 4 16.81 -33.05 -10.72
N ILE A 5 16.27 -32.37 -9.72
CA ILE A 5 15.55 -31.11 -9.95
C ILE A 5 16.61 -30.15 -10.47
N ALA A 6 16.55 -29.84 -11.77
CA ALA A 6 17.28 -28.72 -12.33
C ALA A 6 16.72 -27.47 -11.68
N MET A 7 17.35 -27.01 -10.61
CA MET A 7 17.09 -25.69 -10.04
C MET A 7 17.58 -24.67 -11.08
N ASN A 8 16.69 -24.22 -11.95
CA ASN A 8 16.88 -22.93 -12.59
C ASN A 8 17.16 -21.93 -11.46
N LYS A 9 18.26 -21.22 -11.57
CA LYS A 9 18.66 -20.23 -10.55
C LYS A 9 17.59 -19.13 -10.51
N PHE A 10 16.51 -19.34 -9.76
CA PHE A 10 15.67 -18.27 -9.31
C PHE A 10 16.55 -17.38 -8.43
N SER A 11 16.92 -16.21 -8.91
CA SER A 11 17.97 -15.38 -8.32
C SER A 11 17.47 -14.51 -7.16
N PHE A 12 16.19 -14.59 -6.80
CA PHE A 12 15.63 -13.83 -5.70
C PHE A 12 15.65 -14.63 -4.40
N ASN A 13 16.28 -14.05 -3.38
CA ASN A 13 16.25 -14.57 -2.02
C ASN A 13 15.76 -13.48 -1.07
N PRO A 14 14.58 -13.64 -0.42
CA PRO A 14 14.04 -12.64 0.51
C PRO A 14 14.93 -12.40 1.74
N LEU A 15 15.84 -13.32 2.06
CA LEU A 15 16.80 -13.15 3.16
C LEU A 15 17.88 -12.10 2.84
N ASP A 16 18.12 -11.81 1.56
CA ASP A 16 19.03 -10.73 1.15
C ASP A 16 18.38 -9.34 1.36
N TYR A 17 17.04 -9.34 1.51
CA TYR A 17 16.22 -8.15 1.75
C TYR A 17 15.32 -8.33 2.98
N PRO A 18 15.91 -8.46 4.19
CA PRO A 18 15.15 -8.79 5.40
C PRO A 18 14.09 -7.75 5.77
N ILE A 19 14.17 -6.55 5.20
CA ILE A 19 13.15 -5.50 5.40
C ILE A 19 11.76 -5.90 4.89
N CYS A 20 11.66 -6.75 3.85
CA CYS A 20 10.36 -7.23 3.35
C CYS A 20 9.66 -8.18 4.35
N LEU A 21 10.39 -8.66 5.37
CA LEU A 21 9.86 -9.47 6.45
C LEU A 21 9.42 -8.63 7.66
N ALA A 22 9.75 -7.35 7.69
CA ALA A 22 9.39 -6.47 8.81
C ALA A 22 7.89 -6.17 8.82
N PHE A 23 7.36 -5.92 10.02
CA PHE A 23 6.03 -5.35 10.16
C PHE A 23 6.09 -3.83 10.01
N PRO A 24 5.07 -3.21 9.38
CA PRO A 24 4.99 -1.76 9.29
C PRO A 24 4.82 -1.13 10.68
N LEU A 25 5.46 0.00 10.90
CA LEU A 25 5.31 0.80 12.11
C LEU A 25 4.05 1.69 12.08
N TRP A 26 3.46 1.87 10.90
CA TRP A 26 2.24 2.61 10.69
C TRP A 26 1.26 1.78 9.87
N LEU A 27 0.04 1.64 10.39
CA LEU A 27 -0.99 0.86 9.73
C LEU A 27 -2.36 1.48 10.02
N GLU A 28 -3.03 1.91 8.97
CA GLU A 28 -4.39 2.44 8.96
C GLU A 28 -5.25 1.60 8.01
N GLU A 29 -6.53 1.95 7.87
CA GLU A 29 -7.39 1.31 6.89
C GLU A 29 -6.92 1.63 5.46
N THR A 30 -6.64 0.59 4.68
CA THR A 30 -6.06 0.70 3.34
C THR A 30 -6.28 -0.59 2.56
N SER A 31 -6.24 -0.54 1.24
CA SER A 31 -6.12 -1.68 0.34
C SER A 31 -4.65 -2.05 0.04
N TRP A 32 -3.69 -1.32 0.61
CA TRP A 32 -2.26 -1.44 0.28
C TRP A 32 -1.47 -2.38 1.20
N GLU A 33 -2.09 -2.92 2.26
CA GLU A 33 -1.38 -3.73 3.26
C GLU A 33 -0.71 -4.98 2.69
N GLU A 34 -1.32 -5.61 1.70
CA GLU A 34 -0.75 -6.80 1.05
C GLU A 34 0.49 -6.47 0.20
N HIS A 35 0.66 -5.20 -0.21
CA HIS A 35 1.81 -4.74 -0.99
C HIS A 35 2.96 -4.19 -0.13
N ILE A 36 2.77 -3.98 1.17
CA ILE A 36 3.81 -3.44 2.06
C ILE A 36 5.14 -4.21 1.96
N PRO A 37 5.17 -5.56 2.01
CA PRO A 37 6.42 -6.30 1.90
C PRO A 37 7.15 -6.04 0.58
N PHE A 38 6.43 -5.97 -0.53
CA PHE A 38 7.01 -5.65 -1.83
C PHE A 38 7.50 -4.21 -1.89
N GLY A 39 6.71 -3.24 -1.39
CA GLY A 39 7.11 -1.84 -1.34
C GLY A 39 8.41 -1.63 -0.55
N MET A 40 8.52 -2.26 0.62
CA MET A 40 9.76 -2.23 1.41
C MET A 40 10.93 -2.91 0.68
N PHE A 41 10.69 -4.02 0.01
CA PHE A 41 11.67 -4.67 -0.87
C PHE A 41 12.10 -3.73 -1.99
N ALA A 42 11.17 -3.15 -2.72
CA ALA A 42 11.45 -2.28 -3.86
C ALA A 42 12.36 -1.11 -3.49
N VAL A 43 12.08 -0.45 -2.36
CA VAL A 43 12.94 0.62 -1.83
C VAL A 43 14.33 0.10 -1.48
N SER A 44 14.42 -1.04 -0.79
CA SER A 44 15.71 -1.62 -0.36
C SER A 44 16.56 -2.09 -1.53
N ALA A 45 15.93 -2.67 -2.55
CA ALA A 45 16.60 -3.17 -3.75
C ALA A 45 17.04 -2.02 -4.67
N LEU A 46 16.11 -1.14 -5.04
CA LEU A 46 16.40 -0.03 -5.97
C LEU A 46 17.33 1.02 -5.38
N ARG A 47 17.32 1.21 -4.05
CA ARG A 47 18.11 2.25 -3.35
C ARG A 47 17.95 3.62 -4.01
N PRO A 48 16.71 4.13 -4.14
CA PRO A 48 16.43 5.34 -4.90
C PRO A 48 17.09 6.57 -4.26
N LYS A 49 17.61 7.50 -5.06
CA LYS A 49 18.05 8.82 -4.57
C LYS A 49 16.85 9.67 -4.22
N VAL A 50 15.83 9.64 -5.07
CA VAL A 50 14.55 10.33 -4.86
C VAL A 50 13.41 9.35 -5.04
N LEU A 51 12.54 9.32 -4.03
CA LEU A 51 11.28 8.59 -4.02
C LEU A 51 10.12 9.59 -3.90
N VAL A 52 9.12 9.45 -4.76
CA VAL A 52 7.91 10.28 -4.72
C VAL A 52 6.68 9.38 -4.69
N GLU A 53 5.68 9.76 -3.89
CA GLU A 53 4.34 9.17 -3.90
C GLU A 53 3.31 10.24 -4.25
N LEU A 54 2.43 9.94 -5.20
CA LEU A 54 1.28 10.73 -5.59
C LEU A 54 0.00 10.06 -5.08
N GLY A 55 -0.70 10.71 -4.16
CA GLY A 55 -1.83 10.13 -3.45
C GLY A 55 -1.34 9.34 -2.22
N THR A 56 -1.32 10.01 -1.08
CA THR A 56 -0.78 9.43 0.16
C THR A 56 -1.88 8.98 1.11
N PHE A 57 -3.07 9.58 0.99
CA PHE A 57 -4.22 9.24 1.81
C PHE A 57 -3.86 9.21 3.31
N ARG A 58 -3.95 8.04 3.95
CA ARG A 58 -3.59 7.84 5.37
C ARG A 58 -2.12 7.45 5.58
N GLY A 59 -1.32 7.41 4.52
CA GLY A 59 0.13 7.27 4.55
C GLY A 59 0.67 5.88 4.81
N VAL A 60 -0.10 4.81 4.57
CA VAL A 60 0.36 3.44 4.85
C VAL A 60 1.50 3.01 3.94
N SER A 61 1.35 3.17 2.62
CA SER A 61 2.38 2.92 1.61
C SER A 61 3.61 3.77 1.86
N TYR A 62 3.39 5.08 2.02
CA TYR A 62 4.47 6.04 2.19
C TYR A 62 5.31 5.81 3.46
N CYS A 63 4.65 5.56 4.60
CA CYS A 63 5.37 5.25 5.83
C CYS A 63 6.13 3.91 5.75
N ALA A 64 5.62 2.93 4.99
CA ALA A 64 6.36 1.70 4.72
C ALA A 64 7.63 1.95 3.90
N PHE A 65 7.57 2.80 2.87
CA PHE A 65 8.74 3.24 2.11
C PHE A 65 9.75 3.98 3.01
N CYS A 66 9.29 4.94 3.80
CA CYS A 66 10.14 5.68 4.74
C CYS A 66 10.77 4.76 5.79
N GLN A 67 10.03 3.77 6.29
CA GLN A 67 10.56 2.76 7.21
C GLN A 67 11.68 1.95 6.56
N ALA A 68 11.53 1.55 5.30
CA ALA A 68 12.57 0.84 4.58
C ALA A 68 13.83 1.70 4.41
N VAL A 69 13.70 2.96 4.00
CA VAL A 69 14.81 3.92 3.89
C VAL A 69 15.55 4.06 5.21
N LYS A 70 14.83 4.30 6.31
CA LYS A 70 15.41 4.48 7.64
C LYS A 70 16.12 3.23 8.14
N THR A 71 15.47 2.06 8.01
CA THR A 71 16.00 0.79 8.51
C THR A 71 17.27 0.37 7.78
N THR A 72 17.31 0.60 6.47
CA THR A 72 18.47 0.27 5.61
C THR A 72 19.50 1.40 5.53
N LYS A 73 19.28 2.50 6.27
CA LYS A 73 20.20 3.66 6.39
C LYS A 73 20.59 4.24 5.02
N MET A 74 19.63 4.41 4.14
CA MET A 74 19.86 4.98 2.82
C MET A 74 19.79 6.52 2.86
N ALA A 75 20.51 7.16 1.94
CA ALA A 75 20.47 8.62 1.75
C ALA A 75 19.36 9.06 0.77
N THR A 76 18.23 8.36 0.78
CA THR A 76 17.07 8.62 -0.06
C THR A 76 16.31 9.85 0.43
N LYS A 77 15.91 10.74 -0.49
CA LYS A 77 14.94 11.80 -0.22
C LYS A 77 13.55 11.30 -0.60
N CYS A 78 12.60 11.38 0.34
CA CYS A 78 11.23 10.92 0.14
C CYS A 78 10.25 12.09 0.14
N PHE A 79 9.28 12.06 -0.76
CA PHE A 79 8.24 13.07 -0.89
C PHE A 79 6.88 12.40 -1.08
N ALA A 80 5.91 12.78 -0.24
CA ALA A 80 4.51 12.41 -0.42
C ALA A 80 3.74 13.65 -0.84
N VAL A 81 3.00 13.55 -1.92
CA VAL A 81 2.18 14.64 -2.46
C VAL A 81 0.71 14.24 -2.36
N ASP A 82 -0.08 15.05 -1.68
CA ASP A 82 -1.52 14.86 -1.55
C ASP A 82 -2.17 16.19 -1.16
N THR A 83 -3.40 16.41 -1.53
CA THR A 83 -4.21 17.53 -1.03
C THR A 83 -4.76 17.27 0.38
N TRP A 84 -4.86 16.00 0.77
CA TRP A 84 -5.56 15.49 1.96
C TRP A 84 -7.02 15.94 2.07
N GLN A 85 -7.66 16.21 0.94
CA GLN A 85 -9.09 16.55 0.88
C GLN A 85 -9.98 15.32 0.61
N GLY A 86 -9.37 14.24 0.10
CA GLY A 86 -10.08 13.06 -0.42
C GLY A 86 -10.62 13.31 -1.84
N ASP A 87 -11.29 12.29 -2.38
CA ASP A 87 -11.90 12.31 -3.70
C ASP A 87 -13.15 11.40 -3.75
N GLU A 88 -13.77 11.29 -4.94
CA GLU A 88 -14.99 10.48 -5.12
C GLU A 88 -14.76 8.97 -4.90
N HIS A 89 -13.53 8.46 -5.11
CA HIS A 89 -13.17 7.05 -4.94
C HIS A 89 -12.72 6.72 -3.52
N ALA A 90 -11.87 7.58 -2.94
CA ALA A 90 -11.35 7.43 -1.58
C ALA A 90 -12.33 7.91 -0.52
N GLY A 91 -13.33 8.74 -0.91
CA GLY A 91 -14.22 9.45 -0.01
C GLY A 91 -13.57 10.68 0.63
N SER A 92 -14.36 11.44 1.40
CA SER A 92 -13.86 12.59 2.15
C SER A 92 -12.90 12.13 3.23
N LEU A 93 -11.68 12.68 3.24
CA LEU A 93 -10.75 12.48 4.35
C LEU A 93 -11.17 13.32 5.56
N GLU A 94 -11.06 12.73 6.73
CA GLU A 94 -11.22 13.45 7.98
C GLU A 94 -10.15 14.54 8.09
N SER A 95 -10.50 15.74 8.56
CA SER A 95 -9.54 16.84 8.77
C SER A 95 -8.37 16.48 9.71
N SER A 96 -8.54 15.40 10.49
CA SER A 96 -7.50 14.83 11.36
C SER A 96 -6.50 13.92 10.65
N ALA A 97 -6.74 13.51 9.39
CA ALA A 97 -5.89 12.53 8.70
C ALA A 97 -4.44 13.00 8.54
N LEU A 98 -4.22 14.19 8.00
CA LEU A 98 -2.87 14.75 7.87
C LEU A 98 -2.20 15.04 9.23
N PRO A 99 -2.84 15.70 10.21
CA PRO A 99 -2.28 15.85 11.56
C PRO A 99 -1.89 14.51 12.21
N LYS A 100 -2.73 13.49 12.07
CA LYS A 100 -2.45 12.15 12.60
C LYS A 100 -1.24 11.50 11.91
N LEU A 101 -1.17 11.60 10.59
CA LEU A 101 -0.02 11.13 9.81
C LEU A 101 1.25 11.87 10.23
N ARG A 102 1.22 13.22 10.35
CA ARG A 102 2.37 14.03 10.80
C ARG A 102 2.84 13.64 12.20
N ALA A 103 1.93 13.35 13.12
CA ALA A 103 2.28 12.93 14.47
C ALA A 103 3.11 11.62 14.49
N HIS A 104 2.92 10.73 13.53
CA HIS A 104 3.75 9.53 13.35
C HIS A 104 4.99 9.81 12.49
N HIS A 105 4.80 10.45 11.34
CA HIS A 105 5.82 10.64 10.31
C HIS A 105 6.96 11.56 10.79
N ASP A 106 6.63 12.76 11.31
CA ASP A 106 7.63 13.79 11.55
C ASP A 106 8.69 13.39 12.58
N PRO A 107 8.35 12.76 13.73
CA PRO A 107 9.37 12.29 14.67
C PRO A 107 10.32 11.24 14.09
N LEU A 108 9.88 10.49 13.09
CA LEU A 108 10.61 9.35 12.56
C LEU A 108 11.37 9.65 11.27
N TYR A 109 10.82 10.51 10.39
CA TYR A 109 11.25 10.57 9.00
C TYR A 109 11.54 11.99 8.48
N LYS A 110 11.24 13.06 9.24
CA LYS A 110 11.39 14.46 8.76
C LYS A 110 12.79 14.83 8.27
N ASP A 111 13.83 14.11 8.67
CA ASP A 111 15.20 14.42 8.28
C ASP A 111 15.45 14.16 6.79
N PHE A 112 14.73 13.19 6.21
CA PHE A 112 14.87 12.81 4.81
C PHE A 112 13.56 12.79 4.02
N SER A 113 12.43 13.07 4.67
CA SER A 113 11.09 12.95 4.10
C SER A 113 10.24 14.21 4.30
N ARG A 114 9.38 14.51 3.33
CA ARG A 114 8.44 15.65 3.36
C ARG A 114 7.04 15.22 2.95
N LEU A 115 6.04 15.68 3.70
CA LEU A 115 4.62 15.63 3.34
C LEU A 115 4.25 16.97 2.70
N ILE A 116 3.97 16.96 1.40
CA ILE A 116 3.67 18.14 0.58
C ILE A 116 2.15 18.19 0.36
N GLN A 117 1.49 19.15 1.03
CA GLN A 117 0.06 19.38 0.85
C GLN A 117 -0.16 20.27 -0.39
N SER A 118 -0.40 19.64 -1.53
CA SER A 118 -0.50 20.32 -2.83
C SER A 118 -1.21 19.40 -3.83
N THR A 119 -1.64 19.95 -4.96
CA THR A 119 -1.97 19.17 -6.15
C THR A 119 -0.70 18.57 -6.74
N PHE A 120 -0.85 17.50 -7.54
CA PHE A 120 0.31 16.86 -8.20
C PHE A 120 0.95 17.79 -9.23
N ASP A 121 0.16 18.59 -9.94
CA ASP A 121 0.65 19.55 -10.94
C ASP A 121 1.49 20.66 -10.31
N GLU A 122 1.03 21.23 -9.20
CA GLU A 122 1.78 22.26 -8.49
C GLU A 122 3.08 21.70 -7.89
N ALA A 123 2.99 20.53 -7.24
CA ALA A 123 4.16 19.90 -6.62
C ALA A 123 5.23 19.52 -7.65
N ARG A 124 4.83 19.11 -8.87
CA ARG A 124 5.75 18.73 -9.95
C ARG A 124 6.81 19.78 -10.26
N ALA A 125 6.49 21.05 -10.11
CA ALA A 125 7.41 22.15 -10.37
C ALA A 125 8.66 22.16 -9.45
N HIS A 126 8.58 21.47 -8.31
CA HIS A 126 9.67 21.35 -7.34
C HIS A 126 10.67 20.22 -7.63
N PHE A 127 10.41 19.42 -8.65
CA PHE A 127 11.25 18.29 -9.03
C PHE A 127 11.97 18.57 -10.35
N GLU A 128 13.26 18.28 -10.38
CA GLU A 128 14.06 18.39 -11.59
C GLU A 128 13.71 17.27 -12.57
N GLU A 129 13.91 17.51 -13.86
CA GLU A 129 13.83 16.48 -14.89
C GLU A 129 14.83 15.34 -14.58
N LYS A 130 14.42 14.09 -14.82
CA LYS A 130 15.27 12.90 -14.66
C LYS A 130 15.86 12.72 -13.26
N SER A 131 15.14 13.15 -12.22
CA SER A 131 15.64 13.10 -10.84
C SER A 131 15.03 11.98 -9.99
N ILE A 132 13.86 11.42 -10.37
CA ILE A 132 13.09 10.47 -9.56
C ILE A 132 13.42 9.03 -9.96
N ASP A 133 13.90 8.23 -9.01
CA ASP A 133 14.22 6.83 -9.23
C ASP A 133 13.03 5.90 -8.94
N LEU A 134 12.18 6.26 -7.99
CA LEU A 134 10.97 5.52 -7.65
C LEU A 134 9.78 6.46 -7.52
N LEU A 135 8.75 6.24 -8.34
CA LEU A 135 7.48 6.95 -8.28
C LEU A 135 6.37 5.95 -7.96
N HIS A 136 5.54 6.26 -6.98
CA HIS A 136 4.31 5.52 -6.72
C HIS A 136 3.11 6.39 -7.10
N ILE A 137 2.24 5.90 -7.98
CA ILE A 137 1.03 6.58 -8.43
C ILE A 137 -0.17 5.86 -7.83
N ASP A 138 -0.86 6.54 -6.91
CA ASP A 138 -2.03 6.07 -6.18
C ASP A 138 -2.99 7.25 -5.90
N GLY A 139 -3.18 8.10 -6.93
CA GLY A 139 -4.05 9.27 -6.89
C GLY A 139 -5.47 8.97 -7.32
N PHE A 140 -6.13 9.92 -8.02
CA PHE A 140 -7.49 9.73 -8.49
C PHE A 140 -7.55 8.71 -9.65
N HIS A 141 -8.40 7.68 -9.52
CA HIS A 141 -8.29 6.43 -10.26
C HIS A 141 -9.01 6.41 -11.62
N THR A 142 -9.57 7.53 -12.11
CA THR A 142 -10.12 7.57 -13.48
C THR A 142 -9.01 7.44 -14.51
N TYR A 143 -9.33 6.95 -15.70
CA TYR A 143 -8.33 6.80 -16.77
C TYR A 143 -7.67 8.13 -17.12
N GLU A 144 -8.45 9.19 -17.23
CA GLU A 144 -7.98 10.53 -17.57
C GLU A 144 -7.02 11.08 -16.51
N ALA A 145 -7.35 10.93 -15.23
CA ALA A 145 -6.54 11.41 -14.13
C ALA A 145 -5.22 10.66 -14.04
N VAL A 146 -5.24 9.33 -13.97
CA VAL A 146 -4.00 8.54 -13.87
C VAL A 146 -3.12 8.66 -15.11
N LYS A 147 -3.72 8.86 -16.28
CA LYS A 147 -2.98 9.13 -17.52
C LYS A 147 -2.28 10.49 -17.46
N HIS A 148 -2.98 11.51 -17.01
CA HIS A 148 -2.40 12.83 -16.78
C HIS A 148 -1.23 12.76 -15.80
N ASP A 149 -1.39 12.10 -14.66
CA ASP A 149 -0.34 11.94 -13.68
C ASP A 149 0.88 11.23 -14.27
N PHE A 150 0.65 10.11 -14.97
CA PHE A 150 1.73 9.38 -15.62
C PHE A 150 2.47 10.23 -16.66
N GLU A 151 1.75 10.87 -17.60
CA GLU A 151 2.35 11.64 -18.69
C GLU A 151 3.11 12.88 -18.18
N THR A 152 2.59 13.54 -17.14
CA THR A 152 3.20 14.74 -16.58
C THR A 152 4.39 14.46 -15.68
N TRP A 153 4.42 13.31 -14.99
CA TRP A 153 5.53 12.93 -14.11
C TRP A 153 6.58 12.06 -14.79
N LEU A 154 6.27 11.43 -15.93
CA LEU A 154 7.24 10.62 -16.69
C LEU A 154 8.55 11.36 -17.03
N PRO A 155 8.56 12.65 -17.44
CA PRO A 155 9.81 13.38 -17.69
C PRO A 155 10.68 13.56 -16.44
N LYS A 156 10.09 13.46 -15.24
CA LYS A 156 10.81 13.55 -13.96
C LYS A 156 11.55 12.26 -13.59
N MET A 157 11.20 11.14 -14.24
CA MET A 157 11.84 9.85 -13.98
C MET A 157 13.28 9.81 -14.47
N SER A 158 14.17 9.27 -13.63
CA SER A 158 15.58 9.10 -13.96
C SER A 158 15.81 7.98 -14.99
N ASP A 159 17.03 7.85 -15.46
CA ASP A 159 17.41 6.75 -16.34
C ASP A 159 17.30 5.36 -15.67
N ARG A 160 17.16 5.29 -14.34
CA ARG A 160 16.90 4.07 -13.55
C ARG A 160 15.46 4.02 -13.02
N GLY A 161 14.59 4.88 -13.55
CA GLY A 161 13.25 5.10 -13.02
C GLY A 161 12.36 3.87 -13.06
N VAL A 162 11.71 3.61 -11.93
CA VAL A 162 10.65 2.59 -11.78
C VAL A 162 9.38 3.28 -11.27
N ILE A 163 8.25 2.95 -11.88
CA ILE A 163 6.93 3.43 -11.45
C ILE A 163 6.14 2.26 -10.88
N LEU A 164 5.54 2.47 -9.71
CA LEU A 164 4.53 1.60 -9.12
C LEU A 164 3.15 2.20 -9.39
N PHE A 165 2.23 1.42 -9.96
CA PHE A 165 0.83 1.79 -10.16
C PHE A 165 -0.04 0.95 -9.26
N HIS A 166 -0.76 1.58 -8.33
CA HIS A 166 -1.78 0.86 -7.57
C HIS A 166 -3.09 0.73 -8.37
N ASP A 167 -4.00 -0.13 -7.92
CA ASP A 167 -5.34 -0.37 -8.50
C ASP A 167 -5.35 -0.89 -9.95
N THR A 168 -4.28 -1.52 -10.42
CA THR A 168 -4.22 -2.06 -11.79
C THR A 168 -5.21 -3.19 -12.04
N ASN A 169 -5.81 -3.77 -11.01
CA ASN A 169 -6.76 -4.88 -11.09
C ASN A 169 -8.19 -4.54 -10.64
N VAL A 170 -8.53 -3.26 -10.52
CA VAL A 170 -9.89 -2.79 -10.21
C VAL A 170 -10.63 -2.45 -11.50
N ARG A 171 -11.86 -2.96 -11.67
CA ARG A 171 -12.67 -2.83 -12.91
C ARG A 171 -14.02 -2.15 -12.69
N ASP A 172 -14.35 -1.78 -11.46
CA ASP A 172 -15.60 -1.15 -11.06
C ASP A 172 -15.42 0.34 -10.75
N ARG A 173 -16.49 1.02 -10.37
CA ARG A 173 -16.50 2.42 -9.90
C ARG A 173 -15.77 3.42 -10.80
N ASN A 174 -15.81 3.24 -12.12
CA ASN A 174 -15.13 4.09 -13.10
C ASN A 174 -13.59 4.14 -12.95
N PHE A 175 -12.99 3.12 -12.33
CA PHE A 175 -11.53 2.98 -12.28
C PHE A 175 -10.96 2.73 -13.67
N GLY A 176 -9.94 3.47 -14.03
CA GLY A 176 -9.28 3.40 -15.34
C GLY A 176 -7.80 3.08 -15.28
N VAL A 177 -7.23 2.85 -14.09
CA VAL A 177 -5.81 2.50 -13.91
C VAL A 177 -5.45 1.24 -14.68
N TRP A 178 -6.31 0.21 -14.66
CA TRP A 178 -6.13 -1.03 -15.40
C TRP A 178 -6.01 -0.82 -16.92
N ARG A 179 -6.74 0.17 -17.46
CA ARG A 179 -6.70 0.52 -18.87
C ARG A 179 -5.38 1.19 -19.22
N LEU A 180 -4.98 2.21 -18.46
CA LEU A 180 -3.69 2.84 -18.65
C LEU A 180 -2.55 1.82 -18.48
N TRP A 181 -2.61 0.97 -17.47
CA TRP A 181 -1.63 -0.08 -17.23
C TRP A 181 -1.46 -0.99 -18.45
N SER A 182 -2.58 -1.39 -19.10
CA SER A 182 -2.52 -2.22 -20.30
C SER A 182 -1.80 -1.53 -21.48
N GLU A 183 -1.87 -0.20 -21.56
CA GLU A 183 -1.23 0.60 -22.60
C GLU A 183 0.27 0.84 -22.31
N VAL A 184 0.59 1.26 -21.08
CA VAL A 184 1.96 1.70 -20.75
C VAL A 184 2.94 0.56 -20.56
N LYS A 185 2.48 -0.64 -20.23
CA LYS A 185 3.34 -1.82 -20.06
C LYS A 185 3.84 -2.41 -21.38
N GLU A 186 3.17 -2.12 -22.50
CA GLU A 186 3.58 -2.66 -23.78
C GLU A 186 4.98 -2.17 -24.19
N GLY A 187 5.84 -3.12 -24.54
CA GLY A 187 7.21 -2.84 -24.95
C GLY A 187 8.16 -2.39 -23.83
N ARG A 188 7.71 -2.41 -22.57
CA ARG A 188 8.53 -2.07 -21.41
C ARG A 188 8.69 -3.23 -20.44
N PRO A 189 9.81 -3.36 -19.73
CA PRO A 189 9.96 -4.32 -18.66
C PRO A 189 8.95 -4.01 -17.54
N HIS A 190 8.13 -5.01 -17.21
CA HIS A 190 7.04 -4.83 -16.25
C HIS A 190 6.74 -6.12 -15.49
N PHE A 191 6.07 -5.96 -14.36
CA PHE A 191 5.50 -7.03 -13.55
C PHE A 191 4.19 -6.53 -12.92
N GLU A 192 3.28 -7.44 -12.58
CA GLU A 192 2.00 -7.08 -11.96
C GLU A 192 1.63 -8.07 -10.86
N PHE A 193 1.36 -7.56 -9.65
CA PHE A 193 0.65 -8.27 -8.60
C PHE A 193 -0.85 -8.14 -8.82
N LEU A 194 -1.60 -9.22 -8.55
CA LEU A 194 -3.04 -9.26 -8.78
C LEU A 194 -3.87 -9.14 -7.51
N HIS A 195 -3.25 -9.30 -6.33
CA HIS A 195 -3.88 -9.11 -5.01
C HIS A 195 -3.91 -7.64 -4.62
N GLY A 196 -4.57 -7.29 -3.52
CA GLY A 196 -4.60 -5.93 -2.97
C GLY A 196 -4.99 -4.87 -3.99
N HIS A 197 -6.01 -5.12 -4.81
CA HIS A 197 -6.43 -4.27 -5.94
C HIS A 197 -5.46 -4.25 -7.14
N GLY A 198 -4.32 -4.92 -7.05
CA GLY A 198 -3.28 -4.94 -8.07
C GLY A 198 -2.21 -3.88 -7.87
N LEU A 199 -0.96 -4.25 -8.18
CA LEU A 199 0.18 -3.34 -8.19
C LEU A 199 1.05 -3.62 -9.41
N GLY A 200 1.08 -2.68 -10.34
CA GLY A 200 1.95 -2.70 -11.52
C GLY A 200 3.32 -2.13 -11.19
N VAL A 201 4.37 -2.80 -11.68
CA VAL A 201 5.78 -2.39 -11.56
C VAL A 201 6.30 -2.15 -12.97
N LEU A 202 6.67 -0.95 -13.31
CA LEU A 202 7.07 -0.54 -14.66
C LEU A 202 8.47 0.10 -14.65
N ALA A 203 9.42 -0.48 -15.36
CA ALA A 203 10.68 0.21 -15.63
C ALA A 203 10.51 1.18 -16.79
N VAL A 204 10.77 2.46 -16.55
CA VAL A 204 10.64 3.54 -17.54
C VAL A 204 11.98 4.17 -17.91
N GLY A 205 13.02 3.92 -17.12
CA GLY A 205 14.39 4.36 -17.38
C GLY A 205 15.05 3.54 -18.49
N ARG A 206 16.14 4.05 -19.03
CA ARG A 206 16.98 3.33 -20.01
C ARG A 206 17.84 2.23 -19.39
N GLU A 207 18.13 2.37 -18.10
CA GLU A 207 18.92 1.44 -17.30
C GLU A 207 18.00 0.64 -16.41
N ILE A 208 17.70 -0.61 -16.80
CA ILE A 208 16.85 -1.49 -15.99
C ILE A 208 17.60 -1.88 -14.73
N PRO A 209 17.06 -1.61 -13.53
CA PRO A 209 17.70 -2.04 -12.30
C PRO A 209 17.88 -3.56 -12.25
N SER A 210 19.13 -4.03 -12.13
CA SER A 210 19.47 -5.47 -12.11
C SER A 210 18.76 -6.21 -10.98
N GLU A 211 18.50 -5.51 -9.88
CA GLU A 211 17.79 -6.00 -8.69
C GLU A 211 16.35 -6.39 -8.97
N PHE A 212 15.76 -5.84 -10.05
CA PHE A 212 14.41 -6.19 -10.52
C PHE A 212 14.42 -7.19 -11.67
N GLY A 213 15.59 -7.66 -12.08
CA GLY A 213 15.74 -8.65 -13.16
C GLY A 213 14.93 -9.92 -12.91
N PHE A 214 14.80 -10.37 -11.67
CA PHE A 214 13.98 -11.54 -11.31
C PHE A 214 12.47 -11.32 -11.54
N LEU A 215 11.99 -10.06 -11.55
CA LEU A 215 10.60 -9.72 -11.87
C LEU A 215 10.40 -9.69 -13.40
N PHE A 216 11.28 -8.97 -14.10
CA PHE A 216 11.09 -8.63 -15.49
C PHE A 216 11.45 -9.76 -16.46
N ASN A 217 12.30 -10.71 -16.02
CA ASN A 217 12.74 -11.86 -16.82
C ASN A 217 12.13 -13.19 -16.33
N ALA A 218 11.20 -13.15 -15.38
CA ALA A 218 10.57 -14.33 -14.81
C ALA A 218 9.71 -15.07 -15.85
N ASN A 219 9.82 -16.40 -15.88
CA ASN A 219 8.88 -17.24 -16.61
C ASN A 219 7.55 -17.38 -15.84
N GLU A 220 6.52 -17.97 -16.45
CA GLU A 220 5.18 -18.07 -15.87
C GLU A 220 5.14 -18.75 -14.48
N ASN A 221 5.96 -19.78 -14.25
CA ASN A 221 6.03 -20.44 -12.96
C ASN A 221 6.70 -19.55 -11.91
N GLU A 222 7.75 -18.84 -12.28
CA GLU A 222 8.44 -17.89 -11.41
C GLU A 222 7.53 -16.70 -11.08
N LEU A 223 6.79 -16.16 -12.06
CA LEU A 223 5.80 -15.11 -11.84
C LEU A 223 4.76 -15.53 -10.79
N LYS A 224 4.28 -16.76 -10.86
CA LYS A 224 3.33 -17.30 -9.88
C LYS A 224 3.94 -17.38 -8.49
N LEU A 225 5.15 -17.92 -8.37
CA LEU A 225 5.85 -18.04 -7.08
C LEU A 225 6.15 -16.68 -6.45
N ILE A 226 6.55 -15.68 -7.25
CA ILE A 226 6.78 -14.31 -6.78
C ILE A 226 5.49 -13.71 -6.22
N ARG A 227 4.37 -13.83 -6.94
CA ARG A 227 3.07 -13.36 -6.48
C ARG A 227 2.65 -14.02 -5.18
N GLU A 228 2.76 -15.34 -5.10
CA GLU A 228 2.40 -16.11 -3.89
C GLU A 228 3.28 -15.75 -2.69
N LEU A 229 4.57 -15.55 -2.90
CA LEU A 229 5.48 -15.14 -1.84
C LEU A 229 5.07 -13.79 -1.24
N PHE A 230 4.96 -12.74 -2.05
CA PHE A 230 4.65 -11.40 -1.56
C PHE A 230 3.20 -11.32 -1.02
N TYR A 231 2.24 -12.00 -1.64
CA TYR A 231 0.90 -12.14 -1.09
C TYR A 231 0.90 -12.78 0.30
N SER A 232 1.61 -13.89 0.48
CA SER A 232 1.73 -14.57 1.79
C SER A 232 2.37 -13.67 2.86
N LEU A 233 3.38 -12.88 2.48
CA LEU A 233 4.00 -11.89 3.37
C LEU A 233 3.03 -10.77 3.73
N GLY A 234 2.22 -10.29 2.78
CA GLY A 234 1.22 -9.26 3.00
C GLY A 234 0.05 -9.76 3.85
N LEU A 235 -0.48 -10.94 3.55
CA LEU A 235 -1.55 -11.58 4.32
C LEU A 235 -1.19 -11.71 5.82
N ARG A 236 0.07 -11.92 6.14
CA ARG A 236 0.56 -11.92 7.53
C ARG A 236 0.32 -10.58 8.23
N ILE A 237 0.44 -9.46 7.51
CA ILE A 237 0.21 -8.11 8.06
C ILE A 237 -1.29 -7.90 8.28
N GLU A 238 -2.12 -8.25 7.30
CA GLU A 238 -3.58 -8.20 7.41
C GLU A 238 -4.11 -9.00 8.60
N VAL A 239 -3.62 -10.23 8.77
CA VAL A 239 -3.98 -11.09 9.92
C VAL A 239 -3.55 -10.46 11.25
N ALA A 240 -2.37 -9.86 11.31
CA ALA A 240 -1.90 -9.18 12.54
C ALA A 240 -2.77 -7.97 12.87
N ARG A 241 -3.12 -7.14 11.86
CA ARG A 241 -4.03 -6.00 12.03
C ARG A 241 -5.41 -6.45 12.50
N SER A 242 -5.96 -7.48 11.89
CA SER A 242 -7.26 -8.03 12.27
C SER A 242 -7.27 -8.52 13.71
N LYS A 243 -6.20 -9.18 14.18
CA LYS A 243 -6.05 -9.60 15.58
C LYS A 243 -6.00 -8.42 16.54
N GLU A 244 -5.25 -7.37 16.21
CA GLU A 244 -5.16 -6.17 17.04
C GLU A 244 -6.50 -5.41 17.08
N ARG A 245 -7.19 -5.28 15.95
CA ARG A 245 -8.56 -4.71 15.90
C ARG A 245 -9.53 -5.52 16.76
N MET A 246 -9.46 -6.85 16.71
CA MET A 246 -10.27 -7.72 17.59
C MET A 246 -9.95 -7.53 19.07
N LYS A 247 -8.68 -7.34 19.41
CA LYS A 247 -8.25 -7.07 20.80
C LYS A 247 -8.76 -5.72 21.29
N GLN A 248 -8.70 -4.67 20.46
CA GLN A 248 -9.24 -3.35 20.77
C GLN A 248 -10.76 -3.39 20.96
N LEU A 249 -11.50 -4.10 20.09
CA LEU A 249 -12.93 -4.30 20.22
C LEU A 249 -13.30 -5.02 21.52
N LYS A 250 -12.56 -6.07 21.89
CA LYS A 250 -12.75 -6.78 23.17
C LYS A 250 -12.50 -5.88 24.36
N SER A 251 -11.44 -5.06 24.31
CA SER A 251 -11.13 -4.08 25.36
C SER A 251 -12.24 -3.03 25.49
N TYR A 252 -12.71 -2.49 24.35
CA TYR A 252 -13.82 -1.56 24.31
C TYR A 252 -15.12 -2.17 24.89
N GLU A 253 -15.43 -3.41 24.51
CA GLU A 253 -16.57 -4.14 25.05
C GLU A 253 -16.47 -4.32 26.56
N GLN A 254 -15.30 -4.67 27.08
CA GLN A 254 -15.05 -4.78 28.53
C GLN A 254 -15.24 -3.45 29.25
N THR A 255 -14.77 -2.35 28.65
CA THR A 255 -14.87 -1.01 29.23
C THR A 255 -16.30 -0.47 29.25
N VAL A 256 -17.05 -0.66 28.13
CA VAL A 256 -18.36 -0.06 27.94
C VAL A 256 -19.50 -0.94 28.46
N MET A 257 -19.35 -2.27 28.43
CA MET A 257 -20.44 -3.22 28.62
C MET A 257 -20.33 -4.10 29.88
N GLY A 258 -19.22 -4.05 30.61
CA GLY A 258 -18.98 -4.95 31.76
C GLY A 258 -18.85 -6.44 31.35
N GLU A 259 -18.80 -7.33 32.32
CA GLU A 259 -18.36 -8.73 32.20
C GLU A 259 -19.13 -9.69 31.23
N ARG A 260 -19.78 -9.24 30.17
CA ARG A 260 -20.49 -10.10 29.21
C ARG A 260 -20.08 -9.97 27.73
N PRO A 261 -18.80 -9.94 27.36
CA PRO A 261 -18.34 -9.69 25.99
C PRO A 261 -18.62 -10.86 25.04
N VAL A 262 -18.48 -12.07 25.49
CA VAL A 262 -18.49 -13.29 24.64
C VAL A 262 -19.85 -13.51 23.98
N ARG A 263 -20.94 -13.25 24.67
CA ARG A 263 -22.31 -13.44 24.15
C ARG A 263 -22.66 -12.46 23.04
N MET A 264 -22.09 -11.27 23.06
CA MET A 264 -22.32 -10.20 22.08
C MET A 264 -21.59 -10.50 20.77
N TYR A 265 -20.36 -10.98 20.83
CA TYR A 265 -19.59 -11.43 19.67
C TYR A 265 -20.32 -12.54 18.91
N TYR A 266 -20.81 -13.55 19.63
CA TYR A 266 -21.57 -14.64 19.01
C TYR A 266 -22.88 -14.17 18.39
N LEU A 267 -23.59 -13.22 19.01
CA LEU A 267 -24.82 -12.62 18.48
C LEU A 267 -24.56 -11.81 17.21
N MET A 268 -23.46 -11.06 17.14
CA MET A 268 -23.06 -10.33 15.93
C MET A 268 -22.64 -11.26 14.80
N LYS A 269 -21.94 -12.33 15.13
CA LYS A 269 -21.50 -13.36 14.16
C LYS A 269 -22.67 -14.20 13.64
N GLU A 270 -23.62 -14.58 14.49
CA GLU A 270 -24.76 -15.41 14.12
C GLU A 270 -25.90 -14.66 13.43
N LYS A 271 -26.19 -13.43 13.85
CA LYS A 271 -27.39 -12.68 13.44
C LYS A 271 -27.08 -11.42 12.62
N GLY A 272 -25.82 -11.12 12.38
CA GLY A 272 -25.38 -9.90 11.73
C GLY A 272 -25.71 -8.62 12.52
N ILE A 273 -25.19 -7.46 12.05
CA ILE A 273 -25.35 -6.14 12.72
C ILE A 273 -26.83 -5.78 12.95
N LYS A 274 -27.72 -6.07 11.99
CA LYS A 274 -29.17 -5.79 12.11
C LYS A 274 -29.84 -6.63 13.20
N GLY A 275 -29.48 -7.89 13.33
CA GLY A 275 -30.01 -8.77 14.38
C GLY A 275 -29.52 -8.38 15.77
N PHE A 276 -28.28 -7.92 15.87
CA PHE A 276 -27.67 -7.40 17.08
C PHE A 276 -28.38 -6.14 17.58
N LEU A 277 -28.59 -5.14 16.71
CA LEU A 277 -29.31 -3.92 17.04
C LEU A 277 -30.74 -4.21 17.48
N LYS A 278 -31.46 -5.11 16.81
CA LYS A 278 -32.82 -5.52 17.20
C LYS A 278 -32.85 -6.14 18.59
N PHE A 279 -31.88 -7.00 18.91
CA PHE A 279 -31.76 -7.63 20.24
C PHE A 279 -31.53 -6.59 21.34
N HIS A 280 -30.65 -5.60 21.13
CA HIS A 280 -30.38 -4.53 22.09
C HIS A 280 -31.57 -3.61 22.32
N ILE A 281 -32.26 -3.22 21.25
CA ILE A 281 -33.46 -2.36 21.34
C ILE A 281 -34.58 -3.07 22.13
N THR A 282 -34.79 -4.36 21.89
CA THR A 282 -35.77 -5.16 22.62
C THR A 282 -35.46 -5.20 24.12
N ARG A 283 -34.20 -5.44 24.47
CA ARG A 283 -33.73 -5.52 25.87
C ARG A 283 -33.79 -4.18 26.61
N LEU A 284 -33.56 -3.06 25.93
CA LEU A 284 -33.70 -1.72 26.50
C LEU A 284 -35.20 -1.42 26.79
N LYS A 285 -36.12 -1.85 25.90
CA LYS A 285 -37.55 -1.75 26.10
C LYS A 285 -38.06 -2.57 27.27
N GLU A 286 -37.50 -3.79 27.47
CA GLU A 286 -37.83 -4.64 28.61
C GLU A 286 -37.31 -4.07 29.93
N LYS A 287 -36.13 -3.49 29.98
CA LYS A 287 -35.59 -2.82 31.19
C LYS A 287 -36.37 -1.59 31.60
N ASN A 288 -36.96 -0.86 30.63
CA ASN A 288 -37.79 0.31 30.91
C ASN A 288 -39.23 -0.03 31.27
N LYS A 289 -39.69 -1.27 31.06
CA LYS A 289 -41.02 -1.74 31.53
C LYS A 289 -41.02 -2.23 32.98
N ASN A 290 -39.80 -2.52 33.50
CA ASN A 290 -39.64 -3.01 34.89
C ASN A 290 -39.10 -1.94 35.85
N LYS A 291 -39.13 -0.69 35.44
CA LYS A 291 -39.03 0.51 36.28
C LYS A 291 -40.38 1.26 36.30
#